data_0d6700132afab82840a976d38fb81d4a
#
_entry.id   0d6700132afab82840a976d38fb81d4a
#
_cell.length_a   1.000
_cell.length_b   1.000
_cell.length_c   1.000
_cell.angle_alpha   90.00
_cell.angle_beta   90.00
_cell.angle_gamma   90.00
#
_symmetry.space_group_name_H-M   'P 1'
#
loop_
_entity.id
_entity.type
_entity.pdbx_description
1 polymer ?
#
loop_
_entity_poly.entity_id
_entity_poly.type
_entity_poly.pdbx_seq_one_letter_code
_entity_poly.pdbx_strand_id
1 'polypeptide(L)'
;ISSTDLVHWHCLKTAIRINPGDPEKHAFAGGSMVNRNGVPTLIYNGLEAGACIATSTDDKLENWTKHPANPVIPIPKEGSPEFGKYVMWDLCGWVDGDYHYCLSGGNTKEDGDTGWLFRSPDLVHWEFLHKFYKSDRRWTGPEEDCSCPDFFPIGKKHMLMFISHARGTQYYIGRYENEKFYPEQHGRMNWPGGACFAQESLVD
;
A
#
# COMPACT_ATOMS: atom_id res chain seq x y z
N ILE A 1 8.57 -2.45 -16.30
CA ILE A 1 9.94 -2.97 -16.56
C ILE A 1 9.94 -4.48 -16.37
N SER A 2 10.81 -5.21 -17.07
CA SER A 2 11.01 -6.64 -16.93
C SER A 2 12.50 -6.99 -16.92
N SER A 3 12.82 -8.09 -16.24
CA SER A 3 14.18 -8.65 -16.20
C SER A 3 14.11 -10.17 -16.07
N THR A 4 15.08 -10.87 -16.59
CA THR A 4 15.27 -12.32 -16.42
C THR A 4 16.36 -12.66 -15.40
N ASP A 5 17.13 -11.67 -14.94
CA ASP A 5 18.28 -11.85 -14.05
C ASP A 5 18.35 -10.83 -12.90
N LEU A 6 17.35 -9.93 -12.79
CA LEU A 6 17.25 -8.84 -11.81
C LEU A 6 18.38 -7.79 -11.89
N VAL A 7 19.23 -7.88 -12.91
CA VAL A 7 20.35 -6.96 -13.16
C VAL A 7 20.11 -6.13 -14.42
N HIS A 8 19.69 -6.80 -15.50
CA HIS A 8 19.41 -6.15 -16.78
C HIS A 8 17.90 -5.98 -16.94
N TRP A 9 17.46 -4.72 -17.01
CA TRP A 9 16.04 -4.36 -17.04
C TRP A 9 15.63 -3.76 -18.38
N HIS A 10 14.47 -4.17 -18.86
CA HIS A 10 13.84 -3.63 -20.07
C HIS A 10 12.65 -2.75 -19.69
N CYS A 11 12.57 -1.58 -20.31
CA CYS A 11 11.42 -0.71 -20.18
C CYS A 11 10.27 -1.26 -21.03
N LEU A 12 9.12 -1.49 -20.40
CA LEU A 12 7.89 -1.87 -21.06
C LEU A 12 7.00 -0.65 -21.31
N LYS A 13 5.86 -0.85 -21.96
CA LYS A 13 4.86 0.22 -22.08
C LYS A 13 4.28 0.58 -20.71
N THR A 14 3.74 1.81 -20.62
CA THR A 14 3.07 2.28 -19.41
C THR A 14 1.89 1.37 -19.06
N ALA A 15 1.89 0.78 -17.86
CA ALA A 15 0.85 -0.12 -17.39
C ALA A 15 -0.46 0.63 -17.12
N ILE A 16 -0.41 1.72 -16.36
CA ILE A 16 -1.57 2.53 -16.00
C ILE A 16 -1.48 3.90 -16.69
N ARG A 17 -2.43 4.18 -17.57
CA ARG A 17 -2.58 5.49 -18.21
C ARG A 17 -3.81 6.19 -17.68
N ILE A 18 -3.73 7.51 -17.55
CA ILE A 18 -4.88 8.35 -17.22
C ILE A 18 -5.53 8.79 -18.51
N ASN A 19 -6.81 8.50 -18.66
CA ASN A 19 -7.59 8.85 -19.85
C ASN A 19 -8.65 9.91 -19.49
N PRO A 20 -9.14 10.67 -20.46
CA PRO A 20 -10.29 11.54 -20.25
C PRO A 20 -11.49 10.72 -19.72
N GLY A 21 -12.06 11.14 -18.60
CA GLY A 21 -13.18 10.48 -17.95
C GLY A 21 -12.80 9.50 -16.82
N ASP A 22 -11.52 9.23 -16.62
CA ASP A 22 -11.08 8.49 -15.43
C ASP A 22 -11.35 9.30 -14.16
N PRO A 23 -11.66 8.65 -13.03
CA PRO A 23 -11.93 9.35 -11.77
C PRO A 23 -10.67 9.98 -11.16
N GLU A 24 -9.51 9.38 -11.39
CA GLU A 24 -8.22 9.86 -10.85
C GLU A 24 -7.49 10.78 -11.84
N LYS A 25 -6.80 11.77 -11.31
CA LYS A 25 -5.95 12.68 -12.12
C LYS A 25 -4.56 12.12 -12.39
N HIS A 26 -4.02 11.33 -11.47
CA HIS A 26 -2.71 10.67 -11.58
C HIS A 26 -2.76 9.33 -10.85
N ALA A 27 -1.91 8.39 -11.26
CA ALA A 27 -1.62 7.18 -10.51
C ALA A 27 -0.40 7.43 -9.62
N PHE A 28 -0.59 7.31 -8.33
CA PHE A 28 0.47 7.42 -7.31
C PHE A 28 0.83 6.04 -6.75
N ALA A 29 1.64 6.03 -5.70
CA ALA A 29 2.18 4.82 -5.10
C ALA A 29 1.09 3.79 -4.76
N GLY A 30 1.44 2.53 -4.94
CA GLY A 30 0.59 1.38 -4.68
C GLY A 30 1.43 0.12 -4.73
N GLY A 31 0.80 -1.02 -4.51
CA GLY A 31 1.44 -2.32 -4.56
C GLY A 31 0.80 -3.26 -5.57
N SER A 32 1.35 -4.45 -5.66
CA SER A 32 0.83 -5.53 -6.50
C SER A 32 0.57 -6.77 -5.65
N MET A 33 -0.42 -7.55 -6.06
CA MET A 33 -0.74 -8.84 -5.46
C MET A 33 -1.32 -9.78 -6.51
N VAL A 34 -1.24 -11.08 -6.26
CA VAL A 34 -2.07 -12.05 -6.96
C VAL A 34 -3.36 -12.18 -6.16
N ASN A 35 -4.50 -11.83 -6.76
CA ASN A 35 -5.78 -11.88 -6.05
C ASN A 35 -6.25 -13.33 -5.83
N ARG A 36 -7.33 -13.52 -5.07
CA ARG A 36 -7.87 -14.85 -4.72
C ARG A 36 -8.28 -15.70 -5.92
N ASN A 37 -8.45 -15.10 -7.09
CA ASN A 37 -8.76 -15.81 -8.34
C ASN A 37 -7.50 -16.11 -9.17
N GLY A 38 -6.31 -15.88 -8.62
CA GLY A 38 -5.04 -16.08 -9.32
C GLY A 38 -4.71 -14.99 -10.35
N VAL A 39 -5.40 -13.84 -10.30
CA VAL A 39 -5.21 -12.75 -11.27
C VAL A 39 -4.28 -11.68 -10.70
N PRO A 40 -3.18 -11.33 -11.40
CA PRO A 40 -2.34 -10.21 -11.01
C PRO A 40 -3.13 -8.90 -10.93
N THR A 41 -3.03 -8.24 -9.80
CA THR A 41 -3.81 -7.05 -9.46
C THR A 41 -2.92 -5.97 -8.90
N LEU A 42 -3.03 -4.77 -9.46
CA LEU A 42 -2.45 -3.54 -8.89
C LEU A 42 -3.51 -2.87 -8.02
N ILE A 43 -3.10 -2.37 -6.87
CA ILE A 43 -3.85 -1.43 -6.07
C ILE A 43 -3.01 -0.16 -5.92
N TYR A 44 -3.56 1.00 -6.27
CA TYR A 44 -2.80 2.24 -6.31
C TYR A 44 -3.64 3.44 -5.86
N ASN A 45 -2.97 4.46 -5.37
CA ASN A 45 -3.62 5.72 -5.03
C ASN A 45 -3.91 6.51 -6.30
N GLY A 46 -5.19 6.58 -6.67
CA GLY A 46 -5.69 7.49 -7.68
C GLY A 46 -5.86 8.89 -7.11
N LEU A 47 -4.98 9.83 -7.50
CA LEU A 47 -4.99 11.19 -6.96
C LEU A 47 -6.35 11.85 -7.13
N GLU A 48 -6.87 12.44 -6.04
CA GLU A 48 -8.19 13.08 -5.91
C GLU A 48 -9.39 12.12 -6.00
N ALA A 49 -9.16 10.84 -6.24
CA ALA A 49 -10.21 9.81 -6.31
C ALA A 49 -10.21 8.88 -5.09
N GLY A 50 -9.09 8.23 -4.80
CA GLY A 50 -8.96 7.23 -3.75
C GLY A 50 -8.25 5.97 -4.23
N ALA A 51 -8.48 4.83 -3.58
CA ALA A 51 -7.88 3.57 -4.00
C ALA A 51 -8.50 3.09 -5.33
N CYS A 52 -7.64 2.83 -6.29
CA CYS A 52 -7.99 2.29 -7.60
C CYS A 52 -7.31 0.93 -7.80
N ILE A 53 -7.93 0.06 -8.60
CA ILE A 53 -7.39 -1.24 -8.96
C ILE A 53 -7.32 -1.41 -10.47
N ALA A 54 -6.34 -2.21 -10.90
CA ALA A 54 -6.24 -2.69 -12.28
C ALA A 54 -5.78 -4.15 -12.28
N THR A 55 -6.23 -4.93 -13.25
CA THR A 55 -5.89 -6.35 -13.38
C THR A 55 -5.23 -6.63 -14.71
N SER A 56 -4.36 -7.65 -14.75
CA SER A 56 -3.80 -8.18 -16.00
C SER A 56 -4.17 -9.64 -16.16
N THR A 57 -4.54 -10.02 -17.37
CA THR A 57 -4.80 -11.41 -17.77
C THR A 57 -3.78 -11.90 -18.79
N ASP A 58 -2.77 -11.08 -19.13
CA ASP A 58 -1.70 -11.52 -20.01
C ASP A 58 -0.47 -12.00 -19.24
N ASP A 59 0.13 -13.09 -19.68
CA ASP A 59 1.25 -13.78 -19.01
C ASP A 59 2.51 -12.89 -18.89
N LYS A 60 2.61 -11.83 -19.68
CA LYS A 60 3.76 -10.90 -19.65
C LYS A 60 3.51 -9.68 -18.78
N LEU A 61 2.31 -9.52 -18.23
CA LEU A 61 1.89 -8.37 -17.44
C LEU A 61 2.08 -7.02 -18.15
N GLU A 62 1.93 -7.01 -19.48
CA GLU A 62 2.09 -5.82 -20.28
C GLU A 62 0.79 -5.03 -20.44
N ASN A 63 -0.36 -5.70 -20.32
CA ASN A 63 -1.68 -5.11 -20.51
C ASN A 63 -2.46 -5.12 -19.20
N TRP A 64 -2.84 -3.94 -18.75
CA TRP A 64 -3.58 -3.74 -17.52
C TRP A 64 -4.93 -3.08 -17.81
N THR A 65 -5.97 -3.58 -17.17
CA THR A 65 -7.33 -3.05 -17.31
C THR A 65 -7.77 -2.47 -15.97
N LYS A 66 -8.09 -1.18 -15.97
CA LYS A 66 -8.67 -0.50 -14.79
C LYS A 66 -10.05 -1.06 -14.50
N HIS A 67 -10.36 -1.22 -13.23
CA HIS A 67 -11.68 -1.68 -12.84
C HIS A 67 -12.73 -0.57 -13.04
N PRO A 68 -13.91 -0.87 -13.61
CA PRO A 68 -14.92 0.15 -13.91
C PRO A 68 -15.54 0.79 -12.65
N ALA A 69 -15.45 0.14 -11.49
CA ALA A 69 -15.91 0.68 -10.21
C ALA A 69 -14.87 1.58 -9.51
N ASN A 70 -13.74 1.88 -10.14
CA ASN A 70 -12.76 2.79 -9.53
C ASN A 70 -13.35 4.19 -9.28
N PRO A 71 -13.02 4.85 -8.15
CA PRO A 71 -12.21 4.32 -7.04
C PRO A 71 -13.00 3.32 -6.21
N VAL A 72 -12.39 2.18 -5.88
CA VAL A 72 -13.03 1.13 -5.06
C VAL A 72 -13.07 1.50 -3.57
N ILE A 73 -12.15 2.36 -3.10
CA ILE A 73 -12.23 3.01 -1.79
C ILE A 73 -12.09 4.52 -2.04
N PRO A 74 -13.18 5.29 -2.01
CA PRO A 74 -13.11 6.72 -2.29
C PRO A 74 -12.43 7.51 -1.16
N ILE A 75 -11.88 8.67 -1.51
CA ILE A 75 -11.45 9.67 -0.51
C ILE A 75 -12.69 10.13 0.26
N PRO A 76 -12.65 10.13 1.62
CA PRO A 76 -13.77 10.61 2.43
C PRO A 76 -14.05 12.08 2.17
N LYS A 77 -15.28 12.42 1.81
CA LYS A 77 -15.70 13.81 1.60
C LYS A 77 -16.38 14.36 2.82
N GLU A 78 -16.25 15.68 3.03
CA GLU A 78 -16.98 16.37 4.08
C GLU A 78 -18.48 16.08 4.01
N GLY A 79 -19.08 15.71 5.16
CA GLY A 79 -20.47 15.30 5.26
C GLY A 79 -20.72 13.81 4.99
N SER A 80 -19.74 13.02 4.54
CA SER A 80 -19.89 11.56 4.46
C SER A 80 -19.68 10.90 5.82
N PRO A 81 -20.29 9.72 6.06
CA PRO A 81 -20.09 8.96 7.30
C PRO A 81 -18.64 8.56 7.56
N GLU A 82 -17.81 8.52 6.53
CA GLU A 82 -16.40 8.14 6.56
C GLU A 82 -15.47 9.32 6.82
N PHE A 83 -15.96 10.55 6.75
CA PHE A 83 -15.13 11.74 6.92
C PHE A 83 -14.41 11.74 8.27
N GLY A 84 -13.10 11.90 8.23
CA GLY A 84 -12.24 11.88 9.41
C GLY A 84 -11.90 10.50 9.98
N LYS A 85 -12.46 9.40 9.44
CA LYS A 85 -12.13 8.06 9.92
C LYS A 85 -10.80 7.56 9.39
N TYR A 86 -10.47 7.87 8.14
CA TYR A 86 -9.25 7.46 7.48
C TYR A 86 -8.77 8.50 6.45
N VAL A 87 -7.54 8.32 6.01
CA VAL A 87 -6.95 9.08 4.90
C VAL A 87 -6.57 8.09 3.80
N MET A 88 -6.77 8.48 2.53
CA MET A 88 -6.24 7.76 1.38
C MET A 88 -4.90 8.37 0.98
N TRP A 89 -3.85 7.55 1.07
CA TRP A 89 -2.50 7.91 0.71
C TRP A 89 -1.86 6.77 -0.10
N ASP A 90 -0.60 6.47 0.13
CA ASP A 90 0.09 5.35 -0.52
C ASP A 90 -0.45 4.00 -0.06
N LEU A 91 -0.58 3.07 -0.98
CA LEU A 91 -1.31 1.83 -0.75
C LEU A 91 -0.40 0.60 -0.85
N CYS A 92 -0.71 -0.40 -0.04
CA CYS A 92 -0.21 -1.75 -0.14
C CYS A 92 -1.39 -2.72 -0.10
N GLY A 93 -1.33 -3.82 -0.85
CA GLY A 93 -2.40 -4.82 -0.87
C GLY A 93 -1.87 -6.24 -0.74
N TRP A 94 -2.60 -7.10 -0.01
CA TRP A 94 -2.31 -8.53 0.09
C TRP A 94 -3.56 -9.36 0.21
N VAL A 95 -3.40 -10.67 0.13
CA VAL A 95 -4.47 -11.66 0.36
C VAL A 95 -4.16 -12.42 1.63
N ASP A 96 -5.15 -12.57 2.51
CA ASP A 96 -5.07 -13.45 3.66
C ASP A 96 -6.43 -14.14 3.87
N GLY A 97 -6.43 -15.48 3.90
CA GLY A 97 -7.64 -16.29 3.99
C GLY A 97 -8.65 -15.95 2.89
N ASP A 98 -9.85 -15.59 3.32
CA ASP A 98 -10.97 -15.30 2.43
C ASP A 98 -11.07 -13.84 1.97
N TYR A 99 -10.09 -13.01 2.31
CA TYR A 99 -10.17 -11.59 2.06
C TYR A 99 -8.95 -11.02 1.33
N HIS A 100 -9.20 -9.96 0.60
CA HIS A 100 -8.20 -9.01 0.16
C HIS A 100 -8.09 -7.91 1.19
N TYR A 101 -6.88 -7.47 1.47
CA TYR A 101 -6.60 -6.36 2.37
C TYR A 101 -5.95 -5.21 1.62
N CYS A 102 -6.22 -4.01 2.09
CA CYS A 102 -5.57 -2.80 1.64
C CYS A 102 -5.14 -1.98 2.86
N LEU A 103 -3.87 -1.62 2.91
CA LEU A 103 -3.32 -0.70 3.88
C LEU A 103 -3.08 0.64 3.19
N SER A 104 -3.71 1.71 3.69
CA SER A 104 -3.37 3.08 3.32
C SER A 104 -2.44 3.64 4.39
N GLY A 105 -1.23 3.98 4.02
CA GLY A 105 -0.27 4.61 4.92
C GLY A 105 -0.53 6.10 5.13
N GLY A 106 0.23 6.73 6.01
CA GLY A 106 0.17 8.17 6.27
C GLY A 106 0.60 8.55 7.68
N ASN A 107 0.08 9.67 8.17
CA ASN A 107 0.31 10.12 9.53
C ASN A 107 -0.89 10.83 10.13
N THR A 108 -0.88 10.96 11.45
CA THR A 108 -1.75 11.88 12.18
C THR A 108 -0.93 12.69 13.19
N LYS A 109 -1.44 13.85 13.59
CA LYS A 109 -0.78 14.66 14.63
C LYS A 109 -0.66 13.91 15.95
N GLU A 110 -1.60 13.02 16.23
CA GLU A 110 -1.66 12.25 17.47
C GLU A 110 -0.70 11.04 17.45
N ASP A 111 -0.74 10.25 16.37
CA ASP A 111 0.00 8.99 16.31
C ASP A 111 1.38 9.13 15.63
N GLY A 112 1.61 10.17 14.81
CA GLY A 112 2.71 10.21 13.84
C GLY A 112 2.45 9.23 12.71
N ASP A 113 3.44 8.40 12.38
CA ASP A 113 3.27 7.35 11.37
C ASP A 113 2.13 6.39 11.75
N THR A 114 1.27 6.11 10.80
CA THR A 114 0.10 5.24 10.99
C THR A 114 -0.38 4.67 9.65
N GLY A 115 -1.28 3.71 9.71
CA GLY A 115 -1.95 3.16 8.55
C GLY A 115 -3.39 2.76 8.85
N TRP A 116 -4.22 2.81 7.83
CA TRP A 116 -5.64 2.46 7.88
C TRP A 116 -5.88 1.18 7.11
N LEU A 117 -6.44 0.18 7.78
CA LEU A 117 -6.69 -1.13 7.20
C LEU A 117 -8.12 -1.23 6.66
N PHE A 118 -8.18 -1.76 5.45
CA PHE A 118 -9.43 -2.11 4.77
C PHE A 118 -9.44 -3.58 4.39
N ARG A 119 -10.63 -4.15 4.27
CA ARG A 119 -10.86 -5.54 3.89
C ARG A 119 -11.94 -5.63 2.82
N SER A 120 -11.78 -6.57 1.88
CA SER A 120 -12.78 -6.85 0.84
C SER A 120 -12.83 -8.33 0.48
N PRO A 121 -14.01 -8.92 0.29
CA PRO A 121 -14.13 -10.28 -0.24
C PRO A 121 -13.89 -10.36 -1.76
N ASP A 122 -14.05 -9.26 -2.50
CA ASP A 122 -14.17 -9.25 -3.96
C ASP A 122 -13.42 -8.12 -4.68
N LEU A 123 -12.61 -7.32 -3.96
CA LEU A 123 -11.87 -6.15 -4.46
C LEU A 123 -12.74 -4.92 -4.79
N VAL A 124 -14.04 -5.01 -4.67
CA VAL A 124 -14.99 -3.92 -5.01
C VAL A 124 -15.67 -3.37 -3.77
N HIS A 125 -16.14 -4.27 -2.89
CA HIS A 125 -16.82 -3.90 -1.66
C HIS A 125 -15.83 -3.91 -0.49
N TRP A 126 -15.35 -2.73 -0.11
CA TRP A 126 -14.35 -2.54 0.93
C TRP A 126 -14.97 -2.04 2.22
N GLU A 127 -14.56 -2.63 3.32
CA GLU A 127 -14.88 -2.25 4.67
C GLU A 127 -13.66 -1.62 5.33
N PHE A 128 -13.80 -0.42 5.89
CA PHE A 128 -12.79 0.14 6.78
C PHE A 128 -12.85 -0.57 8.12
N LEU A 129 -11.72 -1.12 8.57
CA LEU A 129 -11.63 -1.83 9.84
C LEU A 129 -11.18 -0.91 10.97
N HIS A 130 -9.95 -0.48 10.94
CA HIS A 130 -9.33 0.33 12.00
C HIS A 130 -7.93 0.83 11.59
N LYS A 131 -7.26 1.57 12.49
CA LYS A 131 -5.82 1.83 12.38
C LYS A 131 -5.05 0.52 12.55
N PHE A 132 -4.19 0.22 11.58
CA PHE A 132 -3.51 -1.06 11.44
C PHE A 132 -2.56 -1.37 12.58
N TYR A 133 -1.83 -0.36 13.04
CA TYR A 133 -0.88 -0.46 14.16
C TYR A 133 -0.88 0.81 14.99
N LYS A 134 -0.19 0.75 16.11
CA LYS A 134 0.14 1.91 16.92
C LYS A 134 1.65 2.09 16.88
N SER A 135 2.09 3.26 16.46
CA SER A 135 3.48 3.65 16.43
C SER A 135 4.06 3.81 17.85
N ASP A 136 5.33 3.52 18.01
CA ASP A 136 6.04 3.68 19.29
C ASP A 136 6.96 4.91 19.23
N ARG A 137 6.67 5.90 20.06
CA ARG A 137 7.43 7.17 20.11
C ARG A 137 8.90 7.01 20.51
N ARG A 138 9.32 5.83 20.96
CA ARG A 138 10.75 5.52 21.16
C ARG A 138 11.49 5.30 19.83
N TRP A 139 10.77 5.00 18.76
CA TRP A 139 11.32 4.65 17.43
C TRP A 139 11.13 5.74 16.40
N THR A 140 9.96 6.34 16.38
CA THR A 140 9.58 7.34 15.37
C THR A 140 9.04 8.61 16.03
N GLY A 141 9.40 9.76 15.47
CA GLY A 141 8.91 11.07 15.92
C GLY A 141 7.47 11.36 15.44
N PRO A 142 6.84 12.38 16.01
CA PRO A 142 5.49 12.79 15.59
C PRO A 142 5.45 13.39 14.17
N GLU A 143 6.61 13.80 13.65
CA GLU A 143 6.78 14.33 12.29
C GLU A 143 6.92 13.23 11.22
N GLU A 144 7.10 11.99 11.64
CA GLU A 144 7.31 10.87 10.72
C GLU A 144 5.96 10.33 10.21
N ASP A 145 5.99 9.81 9.01
CA ASP A 145 4.84 9.24 8.30
C ASP A 145 5.13 7.82 7.83
N CYS A 146 4.08 7.11 7.48
CA CYS A 146 4.12 5.80 6.86
C CYS A 146 3.74 5.93 5.37
N SER A 147 4.67 6.36 4.53
CA SER A 147 4.47 6.42 3.08
C SER A 147 5.02 5.17 2.40
N CYS A 148 4.49 4.84 1.22
CA CYS A 148 4.84 3.64 0.46
C CYS A 148 4.93 2.39 1.35
N PRO A 149 3.87 2.05 2.10
CA PRO A 149 3.88 0.87 2.96
C PRO A 149 4.02 -0.40 2.12
N ASP A 150 4.76 -1.37 2.66
CA ASP A 150 4.88 -2.71 2.11
C ASP A 150 4.82 -3.72 3.28
N PHE A 151 3.83 -4.61 3.27
CA PHE A 151 3.54 -5.49 4.38
C PHE A 151 3.53 -6.94 3.96
N PHE A 152 4.41 -7.75 4.56
CA PHE A 152 4.61 -9.15 4.18
C PHE A 152 5.10 -10.02 5.33
N PRO A 153 4.91 -11.37 5.25
CA PRO A 153 5.43 -12.30 6.23
C PRO A 153 6.97 -12.40 6.16
N ILE A 154 7.60 -12.52 7.33
CA ILE A 154 9.03 -12.79 7.48
C ILE A 154 9.27 -13.80 8.60
N GLY A 155 9.60 -15.04 8.22
CA GLY A 155 9.71 -16.14 9.17
C GLY A 155 8.40 -16.40 9.92
N LYS A 156 8.39 -16.21 11.24
CA LYS A 156 7.19 -16.37 12.08
C LYS A 156 6.49 -15.05 12.43
N LYS A 157 6.96 -13.96 11.85
CA LYS A 157 6.45 -12.60 12.08
C LYS A 157 6.06 -11.94 10.77
N HIS A 158 5.72 -10.67 10.83
CA HIS A 158 5.50 -9.82 9.66
C HIS A 158 6.42 -8.61 9.71
N MET A 159 6.76 -8.11 8.54
CA MET A 159 7.47 -6.86 8.36
C MET A 159 6.53 -5.85 7.72
N LEU A 160 6.53 -4.64 8.25
CA LEU A 160 6.00 -3.45 7.60
C LEU A 160 7.19 -2.56 7.26
N MET A 161 7.53 -2.47 5.97
CA MET A 161 8.47 -1.47 5.47
C MET A 161 7.70 -0.22 5.08
N PHE A 162 8.28 0.94 5.29
CA PHE A 162 7.68 2.21 4.91
C PHE A 162 8.71 3.33 4.82
N ILE A 163 8.31 4.43 4.21
CA ILE A 163 9.12 5.64 4.15
C ILE A 163 8.61 6.65 5.17
N SER A 164 9.54 7.25 5.86
CA SER A 164 9.35 8.55 6.51
C SER A 164 9.95 9.63 5.63
N HIS A 165 9.19 10.63 5.23
CA HIS A 165 9.72 11.80 4.51
C HIS A 165 10.80 12.52 5.31
N ALA A 166 10.73 12.45 6.64
CA ALA A 166 11.72 13.05 7.53
C ALA A 166 13.00 12.22 7.67
N ARG A 167 12.93 10.87 7.55
CA ARG A 167 14.03 9.97 7.94
C ARG A 167 14.37 8.88 6.93
N GLY A 168 13.64 8.79 5.80
CA GLY A 168 13.83 7.77 4.77
C GLY A 168 13.23 6.42 5.13
N THR A 169 13.69 5.37 4.47
CA THR A 169 13.14 4.02 4.61
C THR A 169 13.45 3.40 5.96
N GLN A 170 12.44 2.79 6.54
CA GLN A 170 12.49 2.10 7.82
C GLN A 170 11.51 0.94 7.84
N TYR A 171 11.58 0.13 8.88
CA TYR A 171 10.69 -1.01 9.02
C TYR A 171 10.33 -1.29 10.48
N TYR A 172 9.18 -1.91 10.65
CA TYR A 172 8.80 -2.62 11.86
C TYR A 172 8.78 -4.13 11.60
N ILE A 173 9.21 -4.92 12.60
CA ILE A 173 8.99 -6.37 12.65
C ILE A 173 8.12 -6.64 13.87
N GLY A 174 7.07 -7.45 13.70
CA GLY A 174 6.15 -7.73 14.79
C GLY A 174 5.17 -8.85 14.49
N ARG A 175 4.17 -8.99 15.36
CA ARG A 175 3.09 -9.97 15.20
C ARG A 175 1.93 -9.37 14.43
N TYR A 176 1.33 -10.17 13.57
CA TYR A 176 0.06 -9.85 12.91
C TYR A 176 -0.98 -10.86 13.42
N GLU A 177 -1.95 -10.36 14.15
CA GLU A 177 -2.97 -11.18 14.81
C GLU A 177 -4.32 -10.45 14.79
N ASN A 178 -5.37 -11.15 14.41
CA ASN A 178 -6.73 -10.59 14.37
C ASN A 178 -6.79 -9.27 13.56
N GLU A 179 -6.21 -9.29 12.37
CA GLU A 179 -6.18 -8.14 11.44
C GLU A 179 -5.46 -6.90 12.00
N LYS A 180 -4.64 -7.07 13.02
CA LYS A 180 -3.88 -5.98 13.64
C LYS A 180 -2.40 -6.30 13.72
N PHE A 181 -1.58 -5.32 13.41
CA PHE A 181 -0.13 -5.44 13.51
C PHE A 181 0.37 -4.85 14.84
N TYR A 182 1.24 -5.58 15.50
CA TYR A 182 1.87 -5.22 16.77
C TYR A 182 3.37 -5.13 16.57
N PRO A 183 3.92 -3.93 16.30
CA PRO A 183 5.35 -3.73 16.16
C PRO A 183 6.09 -4.11 17.43
N GLU A 184 7.19 -4.87 17.29
CA GLU A 184 8.03 -5.33 18.40
C GLU A 184 9.49 -4.89 18.22
N GLN A 185 9.90 -4.63 16.99
CA GLN A 185 11.24 -4.19 16.62
C GLN A 185 11.14 -3.11 15.55
N HIS A 186 12.12 -2.23 15.51
CA HIS A 186 12.25 -1.18 14.53
C HIS A 186 13.70 -1.11 14.01
N GLY A 187 13.84 -0.78 12.73
CA GLY A 187 15.13 -0.48 12.13
C GLY A 187 15.01 0.54 11.01
N ARG A 188 16.12 1.19 10.71
CA ARG A 188 16.25 2.12 9.59
C ARG A 188 17.14 1.50 8.52
N MET A 189 16.75 1.62 7.26
CA MET A 189 17.49 1.05 6.14
C MET A 189 18.46 2.04 5.51
N ASN A 190 18.27 3.31 5.79
CA ASN A 190 19.16 4.33 5.26
C ASN A 190 20.44 4.41 6.09
N TRP A 191 21.58 4.28 5.42
CA TRP A 191 22.86 4.65 5.98
C TRP A 191 22.94 6.18 6.11
N PRO A 192 23.68 6.73 7.12
CA PRO A 192 23.87 8.18 7.22
C PRO A 192 24.34 8.77 5.89
N GLY A 193 23.58 9.71 5.34
CA GLY A 193 23.81 10.32 4.04
C GLY A 193 23.31 9.53 2.83
N GLY A 194 22.76 8.32 3.04
CA GLY A 194 22.11 7.54 1.98
C GLY A 194 20.62 7.85 1.87
N ALA A 195 20.05 7.60 0.69
CA ALA A 195 18.62 7.74 0.44
C ALA A 195 18.10 6.47 -0.23
N CYS A 196 17.51 5.58 0.59
CA CYS A 196 16.66 4.50 0.11
C CYS A 196 15.21 4.99 0.21
N PHE A 197 14.48 4.97 -0.89
CA PHE A 197 13.12 5.50 -0.98
C PHE A 197 12.27 4.59 -1.85
N ALA A 198 10.96 4.48 -1.54
CA ALA A 198 9.97 3.71 -2.28
C ALA A 198 10.42 2.25 -2.48
N GLN A 199 10.77 1.61 -1.38
CA GLN A 199 11.13 0.20 -1.36
C GLN A 199 9.90 -0.66 -1.65
N GLU A 200 10.14 -1.79 -2.32
CA GLU A 200 9.16 -2.82 -2.58
C GLU A 200 9.78 -4.18 -2.26
N SER A 201 8.98 -5.11 -1.77
CA SER A 201 9.39 -6.49 -1.56
C SER A 201 8.94 -7.39 -2.69
N LEU A 202 9.67 -8.46 -2.88
CA LEU A 202 9.25 -9.61 -3.65
C LEU A 202 9.16 -10.79 -2.69
N VAL A 203 7.97 -11.33 -2.54
CA VAL A 203 7.73 -12.54 -1.74
C VAL A 203 7.66 -13.72 -2.69
N ASP A 204 8.54 -14.71 -2.46
CA ASP A 204 8.66 -15.95 -3.24
C ASP A 204 7.82 -17.09 -2.65
#